data_2ad98c69fa2552bab8b0e91b33b2bf04
#
_entry.id   2ad98c69fa2552bab8b0e91b33b2bf04
#
_cell.length_a   1.000
_cell.length_b   1.000
_cell.length_c   1.000
_cell.angle_alpha   90.00
_cell.angle_beta   90.00
_cell.angle_gamma   90.00
#
_symmetry.space_group_name_H-M   'P 1'
#
loop_
_entity.id
_entity.type
_entity.pdbx_description
1 polymer ?
#
loop_
_entity_poly.entity_id
_entity_poly.type
_entity_poly.pdbx_seq_one_letter_code
_entity_poly.pdbx_strand_id
1 'polypeptide(L)'
;MIIYKDENFNFFEIFNEKNGTLFRSDINGIDPVMRSFPELLDVGIMGHCYNGQYCRKAGVDCYQKGNTINFPHMSYKSFLEIVKQATGKTFQIALGGAGDPNKHPRFGEILEACRAYRIVPNITTSGFMMMDDEIALIRKYCGAVAVSWYSRLMNGKESNEETIKAVKRLVKKGCITNIHYVVSEETIDEAIIRLE
;
A
#
# COMPACT_ATOMS: atom_id res chain seq x y z
N MET A 1 2.38 -20.17 6.30
CA MET A 1 1.19 -19.91 7.11
C MET A 1 1.61 -19.33 8.45
N ILE A 2 0.93 -18.30 8.93
CA ILE A 2 1.11 -17.69 10.24
C ILE A 2 -0.15 -17.99 11.05
N ILE A 3 0.02 -18.39 12.30
CA ILE A 3 -1.08 -18.61 13.24
C ILE A 3 -0.90 -17.62 14.37
N TYR A 4 -1.95 -16.89 14.70
CA TYR A 4 -2.03 -15.97 15.82
C TYR A 4 -3.17 -16.40 16.73
N LYS A 5 -2.93 -16.39 18.03
CA LYS A 5 -3.94 -16.64 19.05
C LYS A 5 -4.07 -15.38 19.91
N ASP A 6 -5.27 -14.85 19.99
CA ASP A 6 -5.58 -13.72 20.86
C ASP A 6 -6.23 -14.25 22.16
N GLU A 7 -5.45 -14.26 23.23
CA GLU A 7 -5.92 -14.76 24.51
C GLU A 7 -6.87 -13.80 25.22
N ASN A 8 -6.77 -12.49 24.93
CA ASN A 8 -7.64 -11.47 25.55
C ASN A 8 -9.07 -11.54 25.00
N PHE A 9 -9.22 -11.89 23.73
CA PHE A 9 -10.50 -11.96 23.04
C PHE A 9 -10.88 -13.38 22.64
N ASN A 10 -10.07 -14.37 23.04
CA ASN A 10 -10.34 -15.82 22.90
C ASN A 10 -10.68 -16.26 21.47
N PHE A 11 -9.86 -15.88 20.51
CA PHE A 11 -9.99 -16.31 19.12
C PHE A 11 -8.62 -16.66 18.51
N PHE A 12 -8.65 -17.26 17.33
CA PHE A 12 -7.45 -17.54 16.55
C PHE A 12 -7.58 -17.06 15.11
N GLU A 13 -6.44 -16.82 14.49
CA GLU A 13 -6.31 -16.41 13.10
C GLU A 13 -5.28 -17.27 12.40
N ILE A 14 -5.55 -17.57 11.13
CA ILE A 14 -4.64 -18.26 10.23
C ILE A 14 -4.47 -17.40 8.98
N PHE A 15 -3.26 -16.96 8.75
CA PHE A 15 -2.92 -16.13 7.58
C PHE A 15 -1.98 -16.87 6.63
N ASN A 16 -2.34 -16.91 5.35
CA ASN A 16 -1.50 -17.46 4.29
C ASN A 16 -0.68 -16.35 3.61
N GLU A 17 0.60 -16.27 3.93
CA GLU A 17 1.54 -15.27 3.40
C GLU A 17 1.70 -15.29 1.87
N LYS A 18 1.30 -16.40 1.21
CA LYS A 18 1.49 -16.58 -0.24
C LYS A 18 0.34 -16.00 -1.06
N ASN A 19 -0.88 -16.12 -0.57
CA ASN A 19 -2.08 -15.72 -1.30
C ASN A 19 -2.97 -14.70 -0.56
N GLY A 20 -2.56 -14.29 0.66
CA GLY A 20 -3.29 -13.30 1.45
C GLY A 20 -4.58 -13.81 2.11
N THR A 21 -4.89 -15.10 2.02
CA THR A 21 -6.09 -15.66 2.66
C THR A 21 -5.97 -15.54 4.18
N LEU A 22 -6.96 -14.93 4.79
CA LEU A 22 -7.12 -14.81 6.23
C LEU A 22 -8.36 -15.58 6.65
N PHE A 23 -8.21 -16.41 7.67
CA PHE A 23 -9.31 -17.03 8.40
C PHE A 23 -9.17 -16.64 9.87
N ARG A 24 -10.28 -16.24 10.49
CA ARG A 24 -10.34 -15.97 11.94
C ARG A 24 -11.66 -16.46 12.52
N SER A 25 -11.62 -16.95 13.73
CA SER A 25 -12.79 -17.46 14.43
C SER A 25 -12.55 -17.56 15.93
N ASP A 26 -13.60 -17.35 16.71
CA ASP A 26 -13.64 -17.82 18.11
C ASP A 26 -13.95 -19.34 18.17
N ILE A 27 -14.05 -19.88 19.37
CA ILE A 27 -14.35 -21.29 19.58
C ILE A 27 -15.77 -21.70 19.12
N ASN A 28 -16.67 -20.75 18.97
CA ASN A 28 -18.05 -20.95 18.53
C ASN A 28 -18.25 -20.78 17.00
N GLY A 29 -17.17 -20.49 16.27
CA GLY A 29 -17.24 -20.22 14.83
C GLY A 29 -17.64 -18.78 14.49
N ILE A 30 -17.57 -17.85 15.45
CA ILE A 30 -17.98 -16.45 15.27
C ILE A 30 -16.74 -15.61 14.92
N ASP A 31 -16.89 -14.72 13.94
CA ASP A 31 -15.86 -13.75 13.59
C ASP A 31 -15.69 -12.72 14.71
N PRO A 32 -14.51 -12.59 15.32
CA PRO A 32 -14.29 -11.67 16.44
C PRO A 32 -14.36 -10.21 15.98
N VAL A 33 -14.99 -9.37 16.81
CA VAL A 33 -15.10 -7.92 16.56
C VAL A 33 -13.87 -7.17 17.07
N MET A 34 -13.18 -7.68 18.07
CA MET A 34 -12.07 -7.03 18.76
C MET A 34 -10.79 -7.86 18.64
N ARG A 35 -9.65 -7.19 18.59
CA ARG A 35 -8.33 -7.79 18.52
C ARG A 35 -7.32 -6.98 19.35
N SER A 36 -6.38 -7.66 20.00
CA SER A 36 -5.35 -7.01 20.82
C SER A 36 -4.34 -6.21 20.00
N PHE A 37 -4.14 -6.56 18.74
CA PHE A 37 -3.18 -5.90 17.85
C PHE A 37 -3.68 -5.95 16.38
N PRO A 38 -3.51 -4.91 15.58
CA PRO A 38 -4.08 -4.87 14.23
C PRO A 38 -3.47 -5.92 13.30
N GLU A 39 -4.29 -6.55 12.46
CA GLU A 39 -3.87 -7.49 11.40
C GLU A 39 -3.05 -6.79 10.31
N LEU A 40 -3.41 -5.56 10.02
CA LEU A 40 -2.78 -4.67 9.07
C LEU A 40 -2.35 -3.38 9.76
N LEU A 41 -1.09 -3.00 9.61
CA LEU A 41 -0.60 -1.67 10.00
C LEU A 41 -0.48 -0.79 8.76
N ASP A 42 -1.00 0.43 8.83
CA ASP A 42 -0.71 1.48 7.86
C ASP A 42 0.49 2.29 8.35
N VAL A 43 1.58 2.28 7.58
CA VAL A 43 2.86 2.88 7.98
C VAL A 43 3.32 3.89 6.94
N GLY A 44 3.26 5.18 7.29
CA GLY A 44 3.77 6.27 6.47
C GLY A 44 5.29 6.34 6.51
N ILE A 45 5.97 5.84 5.46
CA ILE A 45 7.43 5.90 5.34
C ILE A 45 7.92 7.16 4.61
N MET A 46 7.04 7.81 3.84
CA MET A 46 7.36 8.98 3.04
C MET A 46 6.96 10.27 3.77
N GLY A 47 7.92 11.18 3.96
CA GLY A 47 7.71 12.49 4.59
C GLY A 47 7.34 13.60 3.59
N HIS A 48 7.55 13.38 2.29
CA HIS A 48 7.17 14.27 1.19
C HIS A 48 7.07 13.49 -0.12
N CYS A 49 6.48 14.12 -1.15
CA CYS A 49 6.30 13.51 -2.47
C CYS A 49 7.23 14.12 -3.51
N TYR A 50 8.07 13.33 -4.14
CA TYR A 50 8.91 13.77 -5.27
C TYR A 50 8.10 14.18 -6.49
N ASN A 51 6.90 13.61 -6.66
CA ASN A 51 6.01 13.86 -7.79
C ASN A 51 4.93 14.92 -7.49
N GLY A 52 4.95 15.54 -6.32
CA GLY A 52 3.92 16.46 -5.86
C GLY A 52 3.64 17.65 -6.78
N GLN A 53 4.65 18.10 -7.55
CA GLN A 53 4.48 19.17 -8.55
C GLN A 53 3.52 18.78 -9.68
N TYR A 54 3.49 17.51 -10.08
CA TYR A 54 2.59 17.02 -11.15
C TYR A 54 1.15 16.99 -10.64
N CYS A 55 0.93 16.51 -9.41
CA CYS A 55 -0.38 16.54 -8.76
C CYS A 55 -0.91 17.98 -8.63
N ARG A 56 -0.07 18.94 -8.21
CA ARG A 56 -0.47 20.36 -8.14
C ARG A 56 -0.88 20.91 -9.52
N LYS A 57 -0.11 20.63 -10.56
CA LYS A 57 -0.44 21.05 -11.93
C LYS A 57 -1.74 20.44 -12.43
N ALA A 58 -2.05 19.21 -12.01
CA ALA A 58 -3.29 18.52 -12.32
C ALA A 58 -4.48 18.94 -11.43
N GLY A 59 -4.26 19.83 -10.46
CA GLY A 59 -5.30 20.21 -9.51
C GLY A 59 -5.76 19.09 -8.58
N VAL A 60 -4.90 18.08 -8.38
CA VAL A 60 -5.19 16.99 -7.43
C VAL A 60 -5.02 17.50 -6.00
N ASP A 61 -6.09 17.40 -5.21
CA ASP A 61 -6.03 17.64 -3.77
C ASP A 61 -5.46 16.40 -3.08
N CYS A 62 -4.25 16.53 -2.56
CA CYS A 62 -3.55 15.44 -1.92
C CYS A 62 -3.90 15.39 -0.43
N TYR A 63 -4.69 14.39 -0.01
CA TYR A 63 -5.11 14.23 1.39
C TYR A 63 -3.92 14.07 2.36
N GLN A 64 -2.79 13.55 1.90
CA GLN A 64 -1.53 13.45 2.65
C GLN A 64 -0.70 14.74 2.61
N LYS A 65 -1.14 15.76 1.86
CA LYS A 65 -0.43 17.03 1.66
C LYS A 65 1.02 16.86 1.15
N GLY A 66 1.34 15.71 0.55
CA GLY A 66 2.68 15.36 0.08
C GLY A 66 3.23 16.29 -1.00
N ASN A 67 2.34 17.07 -1.66
CA ASN A 67 2.68 18.10 -2.63
C ASN A 67 3.01 19.48 -2.01
N THR A 68 2.83 19.65 -0.70
CA THR A 68 3.03 20.92 0.02
C THR A 68 3.98 20.82 1.21
N ILE A 69 4.09 19.63 1.83
CA ILE A 69 4.99 19.40 2.97
C ILE A 69 6.34 18.87 2.52
N ASN A 70 7.37 19.06 3.34
CA ASN A 70 8.72 18.56 3.07
C ASN A 70 9.37 18.09 4.38
N PHE A 71 8.84 17.01 4.95
CA PHE A 71 9.44 16.35 6.10
C PHE A 71 10.46 15.28 5.66
N PRO A 72 11.40 14.90 6.52
CA PRO A 72 12.26 13.76 6.26
C PRO A 72 11.45 12.46 6.16
N HIS A 73 11.92 11.54 5.31
CA HIS A 73 11.39 10.20 5.28
C HIS A 73 11.68 9.45 6.58
N MET A 74 10.87 8.44 6.88
CA MET A 74 11.12 7.58 8.04
C MET A 74 12.49 6.91 7.91
N SER A 75 13.29 6.95 8.98
CA SER A 75 14.57 6.25 8.98
C SER A 75 14.35 4.73 8.97
N TYR A 76 15.26 3.99 8.31
CA TYR A 76 15.21 2.51 8.35
C TYR A 76 15.27 1.97 9.78
N LYS A 77 16.02 2.62 10.67
CA LYS A 77 16.10 2.23 12.09
C LYS A 77 14.71 2.34 12.75
N SER A 78 14.01 3.45 12.55
CA SER A 78 12.66 3.64 13.10
C SER A 78 11.66 2.62 12.53
N PHE A 79 11.74 2.38 11.21
CA PHE A 79 10.92 1.36 10.55
C PHE A 79 11.18 -0.04 11.13
N LEU A 80 12.43 -0.41 11.31
CA LEU A 80 12.82 -1.71 11.87
C LEU A 80 12.26 -1.92 13.30
N GLU A 81 12.22 -0.88 14.12
CA GLU A 81 11.61 -0.96 15.46
C GLU A 81 10.09 -1.23 15.38
N ILE A 82 9.39 -0.63 14.42
CA ILE A 82 7.96 -0.91 14.18
C ILE A 82 7.78 -2.38 13.80
N VAL A 83 8.55 -2.86 12.83
CA VAL A 83 8.45 -4.24 12.34
C VAL A 83 8.74 -5.27 13.43
N LYS A 84 9.76 -5.02 14.27
CA LYS A 84 10.08 -5.87 15.43
C LYS A 84 8.89 -5.98 16.40
N GLN A 85 8.25 -4.86 16.74
CA GLN A 85 7.11 -4.83 17.65
C GLN A 85 5.87 -5.51 17.06
N ALA A 86 5.71 -5.45 15.73
CA ALA A 86 4.60 -6.05 14.99
C ALA A 86 4.77 -7.57 14.77
N THR A 87 5.98 -8.09 14.90
CA THR A 87 6.30 -9.51 14.64
C THR A 87 5.41 -10.45 15.44
N GLY A 88 4.83 -11.44 14.75
CA GLY A 88 3.95 -12.45 15.32
C GLY A 88 2.55 -11.94 15.71
N LYS A 89 2.25 -10.66 15.49
CA LYS A 89 0.96 -10.02 15.85
C LYS A 89 0.26 -9.43 14.63
N THR A 90 1.02 -8.89 13.67
CA THR A 90 0.52 -8.28 12.43
C THR A 90 0.89 -9.15 11.25
N PHE A 91 0.00 -9.30 10.30
CA PHE A 91 0.26 -10.09 9.08
C PHE A 91 0.70 -9.25 7.91
N GLN A 92 0.25 -8.00 7.84
CA GLN A 92 0.48 -7.13 6.71
C GLN A 92 0.86 -5.71 7.15
N ILE A 93 1.67 -5.04 6.33
CA ILE A 93 1.94 -3.61 6.44
C ILE A 93 1.59 -2.95 5.11
N ALA A 94 0.71 -1.95 5.15
CA ALA A 94 0.47 -1.04 4.04
C ALA A 94 1.48 0.12 4.14
N LEU A 95 2.38 0.20 3.18
CA LEU A 95 3.39 1.26 3.11
C LEU A 95 2.87 2.43 2.29
N GLY A 96 2.97 3.63 2.84
CA GLY A 96 2.49 4.86 2.23
C GLY A 96 3.19 6.09 2.80
N GLY A 97 2.39 7.10 3.12
CA GLY A 97 2.83 8.39 3.65
C GLY A 97 2.60 9.52 2.66
N ALA A 98 3.35 10.60 2.80
CA ALA A 98 3.18 11.80 2.01
C ALA A 98 3.67 11.69 0.54
N GLY A 99 4.07 10.50 0.09
CA GLY A 99 4.55 10.25 -1.28
C GLY A 99 4.55 8.77 -1.63
N ASP A 100 4.99 8.46 -2.84
CA ASP A 100 5.08 7.08 -3.34
C ASP A 100 6.14 6.28 -2.59
N PRO A 101 5.81 5.19 -1.88
CA PRO A 101 6.75 4.44 -1.06
C PRO A 101 7.89 3.80 -1.86
N ASN A 102 7.66 3.47 -3.15
CA ASN A 102 8.70 2.96 -4.05
C ASN A 102 9.82 3.98 -4.35
N LYS A 103 9.62 5.25 -4.01
CA LYS A 103 10.64 6.30 -4.11
C LYS A 103 11.45 6.50 -2.81
N HIS A 104 11.16 5.72 -1.77
CA HIS A 104 11.96 5.78 -0.55
C HIS A 104 13.40 5.31 -0.82
N PRO A 105 14.45 6.04 -0.38
CA PRO A 105 15.85 5.70 -0.68
C PRO A 105 16.27 4.28 -0.27
N ARG A 106 15.60 3.73 0.75
CA ARG A 106 15.85 2.37 1.25
C ARG A 106 14.66 1.43 1.02
N PHE A 107 13.92 1.61 -0.07
CA PHE A 107 12.70 0.86 -0.36
C PHE A 107 12.91 -0.66 -0.32
N GLY A 108 13.93 -1.16 -1.02
CA GLY A 108 14.23 -2.59 -1.05
C GLY A 108 14.51 -3.19 0.33
N GLU A 109 15.29 -2.48 1.16
CA GLU A 109 15.62 -2.94 2.52
C GLU A 109 14.38 -2.94 3.44
N ILE A 110 13.49 -1.96 3.28
CA ILE A 110 12.21 -1.90 3.99
C ILE A 110 11.34 -3.12 3.66
N LEU A 111 11.19 -3.45 2.37
CA LEU A 111 10.43 -4.61 1.93
C LEU A 111 11.05 -5.93 2.42
N GLU A 112 12.37 -6.04 2.35
CA GLU A 112 13.10 -7.21 2.84
C GLU A 112 12.93 -7.40 4.35
N ALA A 113 13.01 -6.32 5.13
CA ALA A 113 12.77 -6.35 6.57
C ALA A 113 11.37 -6.87 6.89
N CYS A 114 10.32 -6.41 6.20
CA CYS A 114 8.97 -6.94 6.40
C CYS A 114 8.96 -8.46 6.27
N ARG A 115 9.52 -9.01 5.18
CA ARG A 115 9.52 -10.46 4.93
C ARG A 115 10.39 -11.24 5.91
N ALA A 116 11.54 -10.68 6.33
CA ALA A 116 12.39 -11.28 7.35
C ALA A 116 11.65 -11.47 8.69
N TYR A 117 10.75 -10.57 9.00
CA TYR A 117 9.88 -10.63 10.19
C TYR A 117 8.50 -11.26 9.90
N ARG A 118 8.34 -11.94 8.76
CA ARG A 118 7.12 -12.66 8.35
C ARG A 118 5.89 -11.76 8.23
N ILE A 119 6.08 -10.50 7.86
CA ILE A 119 5.00 -9.55 7.58
C ILE A 119 4.97 -9.31 6.07
N VAL A 120 3.78 -9.29 5.49
CA VAL A 120 3.59 -9.06 4.05
C VAL A 120 3.47 -7.55 3.79
N PRO A 121 4.44 -6.91 3.10
CA PRO A 121 4.29 -5.52 2.71
C PRO A 121 3.34 -5.38 1.53
N ASN A 122 2.49 -4.37 1.57
CA ASN A 122 1.67 -3.89 0.47
C ASN A 122 2.00 -2.40 0.26
N ILE A 123 1.82 -1.89 -0.95
CA ILE A 123 2.07 -0.48 -1.23
C ILE A 123 0.92 0.16 -1.99
N THR A 124 0.75 1.47 -1.77
CA THR A 124 -0.05 2.34 -2.63
C THR A 124 0.87 3.36 -3.28
N THR A 125 0.78 3.53 -4.59
CA THR A 125 1.64 4.41 -5.38
C THR A 125 0.84 5.12 -6.47
N SER A 126 1.30 6.27 -6.93
CA SER A 126 0.78 6.91 -8.14
C SER A 126 1.15 6.14 -9.42
N GLY A 127 2.18 5.30 -9.36
CA GLY A 127 2.74 4.62 -10.52
C GLY A 127 3.56 5.53 -11.45
N PHE A 128 3.65 6.83 -11.15
CA PHE A 128 4.34 7.78 -11.99
C PHE A 128 5.85 7.52 -12.04
N MET A 129 6.43 7.49 -13.25
CA MET A 129 7.86 7.21 -13.46
C MET A 129 8.38 5.99 -12.70
N MET A 130 7.58 4.94 -12.62
CA MET A 130 7.98 3.70 -11.95
C MET A 130 9.08 2.98 -12.74
N MET A 131 10.17 2.63 -12.07
CA MET A 131 11.34 1.98 -12.66
C MET A 131 11.20 0.45 -12.68
N ASP A 132 11.96 -0.24 -13.55
CA ASP A 132 11.89 -1.72 -13.63
C ASP A 132 12.45 -2.43 -12.40
N ASP A 133 13.44 -1.84 -11.75
CA ASP A 133 14.00 -2.34 -10.49
C ASP A 133 12.99 -2.21 -9.33
N GLU A 134 12.22 -1.10 -9.28
CA GLU A 134 11.12 -0.95 -8.32
C GLU A 134 10.05 -2.02 -8.52
N ILE A 135 9.67 -2.29 -9.79
CA ILE A 135 8.71 -3.36 -10.11
C ILE A 135 9.26 -4.74 -9.71
N ALA A 136 10.54 -4.98 -9.91
CA ALA A 136 11.18 -6.23 -9.51
C ALA A 136 11.14 -6.42 -7.98
N LEU A 137 11.39 -5.37 -7.21
CA LEU A 137 11.26 -5.38 -5.75
C LEU A 137 9.83 -5.64 -5.30
N ILE A 138 8.85 -4.93 -5.90
CA ILE A 138 7.42 -5.13 -5.63
C ILE A 138 7.04 -6.58 -5.91
N ARG A 139 7.41 -7.12 -7.06
CA ARG A 139 7.12 -8.51 -7.43
C ARG A 139 7.73 -9.52 -6.46
N LYS A 140 8.93 -9.24 -5.96
CA LYS A 140 9.65 -10.14 -5.05
C LYS A 140 9.06 -10.15 -3.64
N TYR A 141 8.66 -9.00 -3.13
CA TYR A 141 8.37 -8.83 -1.71
C TYR A 141 6.92 -8.49 -1.39
N CYS A 142 6.22 -7.71 -2.22
CA CYS A 142 4.86 -7.25 -1.90
C CYS A 142 3.83 -8.36 -2.08
N GLY A 143 2.79 -8.33 -1.23
CA GLY A 143 1.58 -9.11 -1.40
C GLY A 143 0.71 -8.54 -2.52
N ALA A 144 0.53 -7.21 -2.51
CA ALA A 144 -0.21 -6.48 -3.52
C ALA A 144 0.36 -5.06 -3.69
N VAL A 145 0.04 -4.45 -4.83
CA VAL A 145 0.29 -3.04 -5.11
C VAL A 145 -1.00 -2.38 -5.59
N ALA A 146 -1.36 -1.26 -4.97
CA ALA A 146 -2.45 -0.41 -5.43
C ALA A 146 -1.89 0.78 -6.19
N VAL A 147 -2.46 1.09 -7.37
CA VAL A 147 -2.08 2.24 -8.17
C VAL A 147 -3.22 3.25 -8.15
N SER A 148 -2.93 4.48 -7.74
CA SER A 148 -3.94 5.53 -7.57
C SER A 148 -4.44 6.05 -8.90
N TRP A 149 -5.76 6.22 -9.01
CA TRP A 149 -6.47 6.78 -10.15
C TRP A 149 -7.21 8.04 -9.73
N TYR A 150 -6.90 9.17 -10.34
CA TYR A 150 -7.44 10.47 -9.96
C TYR A 150 -8.42 11.08 -10.96
N SER A 151 -8.67 10.46 -12.10
CA SER A 151 -9.66 10.91 -13.12
C SER A 151 -9.59 12.40 -13.49
N ARG A 152 -8.37 12.92 -13.71
CA ARG A 152 -8.20 14.33 -14.07
C ARG A 152 -7.46 14.49 -15.38
N LEU A 153 -7.82 15.54 -16.13
CA LEU A 153 -7.15 15.92 -17.34
C LEU A 153 -5.93 16.80 -17.05
N MET A 154 -4.78 16.42 -17.59
CA MET A 154 -3.57 17.24 -17.59
C MET A 154 -3.27 17.70 -19.02
N ASN A 155 -3.26 19.04 -19.25
CA ASN A 155 -2.98 19.62 -20.56
C ASN A 155 -3.83 19.00 -21.71
N GLY A 156 -5.12 18.74 -21.44
CA GLY A 156 -6.04 18.13 -22.41
C GLY A 156 -5.87 16.62 -22.63
N LYS A 157 -5.00 15.95 -21.86
CA LYS A 157 -4.82 14.50 -21.87
C LYS A 157 -5.27 13.88 -20.56
N GLU A 158 -5.76 12.66 -20.60
CA GLU A 158 -6.07 11.91 -19.37
C GLU A 158 -4.80 11.75 -18.53
N SER A 159 -4.85 12.23 -17.28
CA SER A 159 -3.75 12.10 -16.33
C SER A 159 -3.43 10.64 -15.98
N ASN A 160 -4.33 9.73 -16.37
CA ASN A 160 -4.25 8.32 -16.06
C ASN A 160 -3.44 7.48 -17.06
N GLU A 161 -2.89 8.06 -18.13
CA GLU A 161 -2.03 7.31 -19.06
C GLU A 161 -0.84 6.66 -18.34
N GLU A 162 -0.19 7.38 -17.42
CA GLU A 162 0.93 6.83 -16.65
C GLU A 162 0.46 5.77 -15.65
N THR A 163 -0.71 5.95 -15.02
CA THR A 163 -1.34 4.93 -14.17
C THR A 163 -1.60 3.65 -14.97
N ILE A 164 -2.20 3.77 -16.16
CA ILE A 164 -2.46 2.62 -17.05
C ILE A 164 -1.16 1.92 -17.45
N LYS A 165 -0.12 2.67 -17.81
CA LYS A 165 1.20 2.11 -18.14
C LYS A 165 1.80 1.36 -16.96
N ALA A 166 1.76 1.94 -15.75
CA ALA A 166 2.27 1.32 -14.54
C ALA A 166 1.52 0.01 -14.23
N VAL A 167 0.17 0.04 -14.25
CA VAL A 167 -0.67 -1.15 -14.04
C VAL A 167 -0.33 -2.25 -15.04
N LYS A 168 -0.27 -1.94 -16.34
CA LYS A 168 0.07 -2.92 -17.38
C LYS A 168 1.45 -3.55 -17.16
N ARG A 169 2.45 -2.74 -16.76
CA ARG A 169 3.81 -3.23 -16.48
C ARG A 169 3.83 -4.14 -15.24
N LEU A 170 3.17 -3.74 -14.16
CA LEU A 170 3.05 -4.52 -12.92
C LEU A 170 2.38 -5.86 -13.18
N VAL A 171 1.22 -5.86 -13.85
CA VAL A 171 0.48 -7.09 -14.20
C VAL A 171 1.32 -8.00 -15.11
N LYS A 172 1.97 -7.43 -16.15
CA LYS A 172 2.86 -8.19 -17.06
C LYS A 172 4.02 -8.87 -16.29
N LYS A 173 4.50 -8.27 -15.21
CA LYS A 173 5.55 -8.83 -14.35
C LYS A 173 4.99 -9.78 -13.27
N GLY A 174 3.68 -10.01 -13.23
CA GLY A 174 3.01 -10.92 -12.31
C GLY A 174 2.82 -10.35 -10.90
N CYS A 175 2.78 -9.03 -10.74
CA CYS A 175 2.38 -8.40 -9.48
C CYS A 175 0.85 -8.48 -9.33
N ILE A 176 0.38 -8.75 -8.11
CA ILE A 176 -1.04 -8.58 -7.76
C ILE A 176 -1.29 -7.07 -7.68
N THR A 177 -2.11 -6.57 -8.60
CA THR A 177 -2.26 -5.13 -8.82
C THR A 177 -3.72 -4.72 -8.71
N ASN A 178 -4.01 -3.71 -7.90
CA ASN A 178 -5.31 -3.09 -7.72
C ASN A 178 -5.26 -1.63 -8.21
N ILE A 179 -6.40 -1.08 -8.59
CA ILE A 179 -6.57 0.35 -8.84
C ILE A 179 -7.29 0.95 -7.65
N HIS A 180 -6.70 1.97 -7.03
CA HIS A 180 -7.34 2.82 -6.05
C HIS A 180 -7.98 4.02 -6.77
N TYR A 181 -9.27 3.92 -7.04
CA TYR A 181 -10.03 5.00 -7.63
C TYR A 181 -10.41 6.04 -6.57
N VAL A 182 -10.00 7.28 -6.76
CA VAL A 182 -10.34 8.38 -5.84
C VAL A 182 -11.68 8.98 -6.27
N VAL A 183 -12.73 8.69 -5.52
CA VAL A 183 -14.09 9.19 -5.77
C VAL A 183 -14.28 10.56 -5.13
N SER A 184 -14.84 11.50 -5.88
CA SER A 184 -15.31 12.81 -5.44
C SER A 184 -16.65 13.13 -6.09
N GLU A 185 -17.31 14.21 -5.70
CA GLU A 185 -18.53 14.69 -6.35
C GLU A 185 -18.35 14.88 -7.87
N GLU A 186 -17.14 15.30 -8.30
CA GLU A 186 -16.82 15.51 -9.70
C GLU A 186 -16.54 14.22 -10.48
N THR A 187 -16.20 13.13 -9.79
CA THR A 187 -15.74 11.88 -10.43
C THR A 187 -16.67 10.68 -10.21
N ILE A 188 -17.77 10.85 -9.46
CA ILE A 188 -18.66 9.73 -9.11
C ILE A 188 -19.32 9.09 -10.35
N ASP A 189 -19.77 9.92 -11.29
CA ASP A 189 -20.43 9.42 -12.51
C ASP A 189 -19.42 8.64 -13.38
N GLU A 190 -18.18 9.12 -13.48
CA GLU A 190 -17.11 8.40 -14.17
C GLU A 190 -16.79 7.07 -13.48
N ALA A 191 -16.78 7.04 -12.15
CA ALA A 191 -16.54 5.83 -11.38
C ALA A 191 -17.58 4.75 -11.69
N ILE A 192 -18.87 5.12 -11.77
CA ILE A 192 -19.97 4.21 -12.10
C ILE A 192 -19.79 3.62 -13.50
N ILE A 193 -19.53 4.46 -14.51
CA ILE A 193 -19.33 4.02 -15.90
C ILE A 193 -18.12 3.08 -16.05
N ARG A 194 -17.06 3.28 -15.28
CA ARG A 194 -15.86 2.45 -15.37
C ARG A 194 -15.97 1.10 -14.63
N LEU A 195 -17.01 0.92 -13.83
CA LEU A 195 -17.27 -0.35 -13.13
C LEU A 195 -18.15 -1.30 -13.97
N GLU A 196 -18.78 -0.79 -15.02
CA GLU A 196 -19.51 -1.57 -16.04
C GLU A 196 -18.56 -2.08 -17.15
#